data_58c37d6013b3981408cbbdafa99b705a
#
_entry.id   58c37d6013b3981408cbbdafa99b705a
#
_cell.length_a   1.000
_cell.length_b   1.000
_cell.length_c   1.000
_cell.angle_alpha   90.00
_cell.angle_beta   90.00
_cell.angle_gamma   90.00
#
_symmetry.space_group_name_H-M   'P 1'
#
loop_
_entity.id
_entity.type
_entity.pdbx_description
1 polymer ?
#
loop_
_entity_poly.entity_id
_entity_poly.type
_entity_poly.pdbx_seq_one_letter_code
_entity_poly.pdbx_strand_id
1 'polypeptide(L)'
;MIPLVVKSIDPLAVEKSINILKKGGVIVYPTDTLYGFGVDANNNYAIERINKLKNRHSPMSVIAYRFEQAMSWTNIKEKDIEIAKKILDSSSTLILDAKKNIVSNKILGKNNTTLGVRIPKHKYCYDI
;
A
#
# COMPACT_ATOMS: atom_id res chain seq x y z
N MET A 1 2.69 23.00 10.13
CA MET A 1 3.81 22.19 9.62
C MET A 1 3.89 22.34 8.10
N ILE A 2 5.06 22.63 7.58
CA ILE A 2 5.29 22.74 6.12
C ILE A 2 5.73 21.37 5.62
N PRO A 3 5.02 20.77 4.64
CA PRO A 3 5.46 19.49 4.07
C PRO A 3 6.78 19.64 3.32
N LEU A 4 7.63 18.62 3.42
CA LEU A 4 8.80 18.48 2.57
C LEU A 4 8.35 18.01 1.18
N VAL A 5 8.72 18.75 0.15
CA VAL A 5 8.43 18.37 -1.24
C VAL A 5 9.73 17.97 -1.93
N VAL A 6 9.73 16.77 -2.51
CA VAL A 6 10.87 16.19 -3.20
C VAL A 6 10.41 15.63 -4.53
N LYS A 7 11.19 15.81 -5.58
CA LYS A 7 10.90 15.20 -6.90
C LYS A 7 11.03 13.67 -6.78
N SER A 8 10.11 12.91 -7.36
CA SER A 8 10.14 11.44 -7.30
C SER A 8 11.37 10.83 -7.99
N ILE A 9 11.96 11.55 -8.92
CA ILE A 9 13.21 11.14 -9.61
C ILE A 9 14.48 11.46 -8.80
N ASP A 10 14.36 12.21 -7.70
CA ASP A 10 15.50 12.47 -6.80
C ASP A 10 16.00 11.13 -6.25
N PRO A 11 17.31 10.82 -6.35
CA PRO A 11 17.86 9.56 -5.83
C PRO A 11 17.61 9.33 -4.35
N LEU A 12 17.38 10.39 -3.58
CA LEU A 12 17.09 10.31 -2.12
C LEU A 12 15.61 10.27 -1.78
N ALA A 13 14.72 10.36 -2.77
CA ALA A 13 13.27 10.41 -2.52
C ALA A 13 12.76 9.18 -1.76
N VAL A 14 13.16 7.99 -2.17
CA VAL A 14 12.78 6.72 -1.52
C VAL A 14 13.31 6.67 -0.10
N GLU A 15 14.59 6.96 0.12
CA GLU A 15 15.19 6.96 1.45
C GLU A 15 14.50 7.93 2.42
N LYS A 16 14.25 9.15 1.96
CA LYS A 16 13.51 10.16 2.74
C LYS A 16 12.10 9.69 3.09
N SER A 17 11.41 9.08 2.14
CA SER A 17 10.07 8.52 2.35
C SER A 17 10.08 7.38 3.37
N ILE A 18 11.02 6.45 3.27
CA ILE A 18 11.16 5.34 4.22
C ILE A 18 11.39 5.86 5.63
N ASN A 19 12.24 6.87 5.79
CA ASN A 19 12.52 7.47 7.09
C ASN A 19 11.27 8.11 7.71
N ILE A 20 10.45 8.78 6.90
CA ILE A 20 9.17 9.36 7.35
C ILE A 20 8.20 8.26 7.74
N LEU A 21 8.04 7.23 6.90
CA LEU A 21 7.12 6.11 7.18
C LEU A 21 7.50 5.37 8.47
N LYS A 22 8.78 5.09 8.68
CA LYS A 22 9.27 4.43 9.90
C LYS A 22 8.98 5.22 11.18
N LYS A 23 8.88 6.54 11.07
CA LYS A 23 8.53 7.44 12.19
C LYS A 23 7.01 7.63 12.35
N GLY A 24 6.20 6.90 11.62
CA GLY A 24 4.73 7.04 11.65
C GLY A 24 4.22 8.26 10.90
N GLY A 25 5.01 8.79 9.98
CA GLY A 25 4.61 9.92 9.13
C GLY A 25 3.72 9.51 7.98
N VAL A 26 3.17 10.52 7.31
CA VAL A 26 2.33 10.37 6.11
C VAL A 26 3.09 10.93 4.93
N ILE A 27 3.08 10.22 3.82
CA ILE A 27 3.65 10.68 2.55
C ILE A 27 2.54 10.83 1.50
N VAL A 28 2.81 11.64 0.49
CA VAL A 28 2.07 11.67 -0.76
C VAL A 28 3.04 11.22 -1.84
N TYR A 29 2.68 10.21 -2.60
CA TYR A 29 3.58 9.58 -3.55
C TYR A 29 2.91 9.34 -4.92
N PRO A 30 3.71 9.33 -6.00
CA PRO A 30 3.19 9.04 -7.33
C PRO A 30 2.93 7.55 -7.52
N THR A 31 1.93 7.24 -8.33
CA THR A 31 1.68 5.90 -8.84
C THR A 31 1.58 5.95 -10.37
N ASP A 32 1.25 4.83 -10.99
CA ASP A 32 0.99 4.75 -12.42
C ASP A 32 -0.36 5.38 -12.84
N THR A 33 -1.17 5.80 -11.88
CA THR A 33 -2.46 6.46 -12.14
C THR A 33 -2.51 7.84 -11.48
N LEU A 34 -2.69 7.91 -10.17
CA LEU A 34 -2.85 9.13 -9.39
C LEU A 34 -1.82 9.18 -8.26
N TYR A 35 -1.58 10.38 -7.72
CA TYR A 35 -0.91 10.51 -6.43
C TYR A 35 -1.78 9.92 -5.32
N GLY A 36 -1.16 9.27 -4.36
CA GLY A 36 -1.84 8.69 -3.21
C GLY A 36 -1.19 9.09 -1.89
N PHE A 37 -1.98 9.02 -0.83
CA PHE A 37 -1.45 9.08 0.52
C PHE A 37 -0.91 7.72 0.92
N GLY A 38 0.21 7.72 1.63
CA GLY A 38 0.83 6.49 2.13
C GLY A 38 1.25 6.58 3.58
N VAL A 39 1.09 5.47 4.28
CA VAL A 39 1.54 5.25 5.64
C VAL A 39 2.07 3.82 5.77
N ASP A 40 2.80 3.54 6.83
CA ASP A 40 3.17 2.18 7.18
C ASP A 40 1.90 1.39 7.58
N ALA A 41 1.64 0.32 6.85
CA ALA A 41 0.45 -0.52 7.03
C ALA A 41 0.40 -1.24 8.40
N ASN A 42 1.47 -1.25 9.15
CA ASN A 42 1.56 -1.82 10.49
C ASN A 42 1.50 -0.77 11.61
N ASN A 43 1.44 0.51 11.27
CA ASN A 43 1.42 1.59 12.24
C ASN A 43 0.01 2.14 12.44
N ASN A 44 -0.66 1.72 13.52
CA ASN A 44 -2.03 2.13 13.84
C ASN A 44 -2.17 3.66 13.98
N TYR A 45 -1.19 4.31 14.58
CA TYR A 45 -1.21 5.77 14.74
C TYR A 45 -1.17 6.50 13.39
N ALA A 46 -0.30 6.05 12.49
CA ALA A 46 -0.20 6.61 11.14
C ALA A 46 -1.48 6.37 10.33
N ILE A 47 -2.09 5.19 10.46
CA ILE A 47 -3.37 4.86 9.82
C ILE A 47 -4.48 5.78 10.32
N GLU A 48 -4.55 6.04 11.61
CA GLU A 48 -5.54 6.97 12.17
C GLU A 48 -5.32 8.40 11.66
N ARG A 49 -4.07 8.84 11.53
CA ARG A 49 -3.74 10.14 10.96
C ARG A 49 -4.26 10.28 9.53
N ILE A 50 -4.01 9.29 8.67
CA ILE A 50 -4.49 9.34 7.28
C ILE A 50 -6.00 9.31 7.20
N ASN A 51 -6.68 8.54 8.06
CA ASN A 51 -8.13 8.53 8.14
C ASN A 51 -8.70 9.90 8.52
N LYS A 52 -8.08 10.58 9.46
CA LYS A 52 -8.46 11.95 9.83
C LYS A 52 -8.26 12.93 8.67
N LEU A 53 -7.12 12.85 7.98
CA LEU A 53 -6.84 13.70 6.81
C LEU A 53 -7.85 13.49 5.70
N LYS A 54 -8.29 12.26 5.47
CA LYS A 54 -9.27 11.91 4.44
C LYS A 54 -10.71 12.02 4.93
N ASN A 55 -10.91 12.31 6.20
CA ASN A 55 -12.22 12.37 6.86
C ASN A 55 -13.07 11.11 6.60
N ARG A 56 -12.47 9.94 6.72
CA ARG A 56 -13.16 8.65 6.56
C ARG A 56 -12.42 7.53 7.26
N HIS A 57 -13.16 6.48 7.62
CA HIS A 57 -12.63 5.20 8.10
C HIS A 57 -13.06 4.10 7.14
N SER A 58 -12.21 3.72 6.23
CA SER A 58 -12.50 2.68 5.25
C SER A 58 -11.29 1.77 5.09
N PRO A 59 -11.45 0.54 4.60
CA PRO A 59 -10.34 -0.31 4.25
C PRO A 59 -9.39 0.40 3.29
N MET A 60 -8.10 0.12 3.42
CA MET A 60 -7.06 0.67 2.57
C MET A 60 -6.33 -0.45 1.85
N SER A 61 -5.92 -0.17 0.62
CA SER A 61 -5.08 -1.09 -0.13
C SER A 61 -3.62 -0.90 0.23
N VAL A 62 -2.84 -1.98 0.12
CA VAL A 62 -1.39 -1.92 0.19
C VAL A 62 -0.79 -1.98 -1.21
N ILE A 63 0.39 -1.40 -1.38
CA ILE A 63 1.16 -1.56 -2.61
C ILE A 63 2.19 -2.67 -2.43
N ALA A 64 2.35 -3.48 -3.46
CA ALA A 64 3.40 -4.49 -3.56
C ALA A 64 4.30 -4.16 -4.74
N TYR A 65 5.56 -4.53 -4.67
CA TYR A 65 6.48 -4.28 -5.78
C TYR A 65 6.45 -5.39 -6.83
N ARG A 66 5.94 -6.58 -6.48
CA ARG A 66 5.75 -7.70 -7.40
C ARG A 66 4.71 -8.70 -6.87
N PHE A 67 4.29 -9.61 -7.73
CA PHE A 67 3.25 -10.59 -7.43
C PHE A 67 3.60 -11.50 -6.25
N GLU A 68 4.82 -11.96 -6.15
CA GLU A 68 5.28 -12.84 -5.08
C GLU A 68 5.15 -12.19 -3.70
N GLN A 69 5.35 -10.88 -3.61
CA GLN A 69 5.12 -10.14 -2.38
C GLN A 69 3.63 -10.14 -2.01
N ALA A 70 2.75 -9.90 -2.98
CA ALA A 70 1.31 -9.98 -2.77
C ALA A 70 0.87 -11.37 -2.30
N MET A 71 1.43 -12.43 -2.89
CA MET A 71 1.18 -13.80 -2.46
C MET A 71 1.62 -14.06 -1.01
N SER A 72 2.72 -13.45 -0.59
CA SER A 72 3.22 -13.64 0.78
C SER A 72 2.30 -13.07 1.85
N TRP A 73 1.42 -12.13 1.49
CA TRP A 73 0.49 -11.47 2.39
C TRP A 73 -0.94 -12.03 2.35
N THR A 74 -1.23 -12.84 1.36
CA THR A 74 -2.60 -13.26 1.06
C THR A 74 -2.72 -14.76 0.87
N ASN A 75 -3.95 -15.26 0.93
CA ASN A 75 -4.28 -16.66 0.68
C ASN A 75 -4.92 -16.78 -0.71
N ILE A 76 -4.10 -16.91 -1.75
CA ILE A 76 -4.59 -17.13 -3.12
C ILE A 76 -4.61 -18.63 -3.38
N LYS A 77 -5.75 -19.15 -3.83
CA LYS A 77 -5.86 -20.55 -4.24
C LYS A 77 -5.07 -20.78 -5.52
N GLU A 78 -4.44 -21.93 -5.63
CA GLU A 78 -3.61 -22.28 -6.79
C GLU A 78 -4.33 -22.10 -8.13
N LYS A 79 -5.61 -22.47 -8.20
CA LYS A 79 -6.45 -22.30 -9.39
C LYS A 79 -6.67 -20.84 -9.80
N ASP A 80 -6.50 -19.89 -8.89
CA ASP A 80 -6.78 -18.47 -9.10
C ASP A 80 -5.50 -17.65 -9.37
N ILE A 81 -4.32 -18.24 -9.29
CA ILE A 81 -3.03 -17.53 -9.42
C ILE A 81 -2.91 -16.82 -10.77
N GLU A 82 -3.23 -17.48 -11.88
CA GLU A 82 -3.09 -16.88 -13.22
C GLU A 82 -3.99 -15.67 -13.41
N ILE A 83 -5.24 -15.75 -12.95
CA ILE A 83 -6.17 -14.63 -13.07
C ILE A 83 -5.77 -13.49 -12.12
N ALA A 84 -5.28 -13.80 -10.93
CA ALA A 84 -4.79 -12.79 -9.99
C ALA A 84 -3.60 -12.02 -10.56
N LYS A 85 -2.64 -12.71 -11.19
CA LYS A 85 -1.53 -12.08 -11.91
C LYS A 85 -2.01 -11.11 -12.97
N LYS A 86 -2.94 -11.53 -13.82
CA LYS A 86 -3.48 -10.68 -14.90
C LYS A 86 -4.14 -9.42 -14.35
N ILE A 87 -4.92 -9.55 -13.29
CA ILE A 87 -5.60 -8.42 -12.67
C ILE A 87 -4.58 -7.43 -12.10
N LEU A 88 -3.59 -7.92 -11.36
CA LEU A 88 -2.56 -7.07 -10.75
C LEU A 88 -1.65 -6.42 -11.80
N ASP A 89 -1.38 -7.09 -12.91
CA ASP A 89 -0.62 -6.53 -14.03
C ASP A 89 -1.38 -5.42 -14.78
N SER A 90 -2.69 -5.33 -14.62
CA SER A 90 -3.52 -4.32 -15.30
C SER A 90 -3.68 -3.01 -14.52
N SER A 91 -2.83 -2.73 -13.54
CA SER A 91 -2.91 -1.54 -12.68
C SER A 91 -4.21 -1.46 -11.87
N SER A 92 -4.80 -2.61 -11.58
CA SER A 92 -6.03 -2.74 -10.79
C SER A 92 -5.72 -3.14 -9.35
N THR A 93 -6.66 -2.82 -8.46
CA THR A 93 -6.63 -3.30 -7.08
C THR A 93 -7.38 -4.62 -6.98
N LEU A 94 -6.76 -5.62 -6.43
CA LEU A 94 -7.36 -6.92 -6.18
C LEU A 94 -7.60 -7.10 -4.68
N ILE A 95 -8.81 -7.49 -4.31
CA ILE A 95 -9.18 -7.77 -2.91
C ILE A 95 -9.06 -9.27 -2.68
N LEU A 96 -8.23 -9.65 -1.73
CA LEU A 96 -7.88 -11.04 -1.43
C LEU A 96 -8.03 -11.33 0.06
N ASP A 97 -8.19 -12.59 0.40
CA ASP A 97 -8.13 -13.03 1.79
C ASP A 97 -6.71 -12.80 2.34
N ALA A 98 -6.62 -12.05 3.43
CA ALA A 98 -5.35 -11.72 4.06
C ALA A 98 -4.87 -12.84 4.98
N LYS A 99 -3.57 -13.08 5.01
CA LYS A 99 -2.94 -13.87 6.06
C LYS A 99 -3.06 -13.14 7.40
N LYS A 100 -3.12 -13.88 8.49
CA LYS A 100 -3.22 -13.29 9.83
C LYS A 100 -1.94 -12.53 10.20
N ASN A 101 -2.13 -11.41 10.90
CA ASN A 101 -1.03 -10.61 11.46
C ASN A 101 -0.03 -10.06 10.43
N ILE A 102 -0.45 -9.87 9.19
CA ILE A 102 0.39 -9.30 8.13
C ILE A 102 0.41 -7.78 8.20
N VAL A 103 -0.75 -7.18 8.42
CA VAL A 103 -0.93 -5.72 8.52
C VAL A 103 -1.89 -5.40 9.66
N SER A 104 -2.00 -4.12 9.99
CA SER A 104 -2.98 -3.67 10.97
C SER A 104 -4.41 -4.03 10.56
N ASN A 105 -5.20 -4.50 11.50
CA ASN A 105 -6.63 -4.77 11.27
C ASN A 105 -7.41 -3.52 10.83
N LYS A 106 -6.91 -2.33 11.13
CA LYS A 106 -7.54 -1.06 10.78
C LYS A 106 -7.64 -0.81 9.27
N ILE A 107 -6.83 -1.49 8.45
CA ILE A 107 -6.89 -1.35 6.99
C ILE A 107 -7.61 -2.50 6.31
N LEU A 108 -7.91 -3.58 7.02
CA LEU A 108 -8.59 -4.74 6.47
C LEU A 108 -10.09 -4.49 6.27
N GLY A 109 -10.66 -5.16 5.26
CA GLY A 109 -12.09 -5.17 5.00
C GLY A 109 -12.75 -6.47 5.46
N LYS A 110 -14.07 -6.55 5.29
CA LYS A 110 -14.90 -7.75 5.53
C LYS A 110 -14.58 -8.44 6.88
N ASN A 111 -14.86 -7.74 7.98
CA ASN A 111 -14.59 -8.25 9.34
C ASN A 111 -13.11 -8.61 9.57
N ASN A 112 -12.21 -7.76 9.08
CA ASN A 112 -10.75 -7.92 9.21
C ASN A 112 -10.20 -9.16 8.50
N THR A 113 -10.80 -9.58 7.39
CA THR A 113 -10.37 -10.78 6.65
C THR A 113 -9.78 -10.49 5.28
N THR A 114 -10.07 -9.35 4.67
CA THR A 114 -9.65 -9.07 3.31
C THR A 114 -8.66 -7.91 3.23
N LEU A 115 -7.76 -7.99 2.25
CA LEU A 115 -6.75 -6.98 1.96
C LEU A 115 -6.80 -6.61 0.48
N GLY A 116 -6.93 -5.33 0.18
CA GLY A 116 -6.73 -4.83 -1.17
C GLY A 116 -5.24 -4.73 -1.47
N VAL A 117 -4.82 -5.27 -2.60
CA VAL A 117 -3.42 -5.22 -3.06
C VAL A 117 -3.36 -4.61 -4.44
N ARG A 118 -2.38 -3.76 -4.67
CA ARG A 118 -2.09 -3.15 -5.96
C ARG A 118 -0.60 -3.21 -6.24
N ILE A 119 -0.24 -3.36 -7.50
CA ILE A 119 1.15 -3.28 -7.98
C ILE A 119 1.25 -2.09 -8.93
N PRO A 120 1.49 -0.86 -8.44
CA PRO A 120 1.62 0.30 -9.31
C PRO A 120 2.85 0.18 -10.20
N LYS A 121 2.69 0.44 -11.50
CA LYS A 121 3.79 0.40 -12.46
C LYS A 121 4.53 1.74 -12.44
N HIS A 122 5.29 1.96 -11.38
CA HIS A 122 6.06 3.17 -11.18
C HIS A 122 7.33 2.85 -10.38
N LYS A 123 8.47 3.34 -10.86
CA LYS A 123 9.77 3.06 -10.23
C LYS A 123 9.79 3.36 -8.74
N TYR A 124 9.25 4.50 -8.34
CA TYR A 124 9.17 4.87 -6.92
C TYR A 124 8.44 3.79 -6.08
N CYS A 125 7.32 3.26 -6.60
CA CYS A 125 6.53 2.23 -5.91
C CYS A 125 7.24 0.88 -5.83
N TYR A 126 8.12 0.59 -6.78
CA TYR A 126 8.93 -0.64 -6.74
C TYR A 126 10.05 -0.53 -5.69
N ASP A 127 10.56 0.67 -5.45
CA ASP A 127 11.73 0.90 -4.61
C ASP A 127 11.36 1.17 -3.14
N ILE A 128 10.13 1.62 -2.87
CA ILE A 128 9.70 1.93 -1.52
C ILE A 128 9.25 0.70 -0.76
#